data_7d42805cb5337dacdcd695ab14901c2f
#
_entry.id   7d42805cb5337dacdcd695ab14901c2f
#
_cell.length_a   1.000
_cell.length_b   1.000
_cell.length_c   1.000
_cell.angle_alpha   90.00
_cell.angle_beta   90.00
_cell.angle_gamma   90.00
#
_symmetry.space_group_name_H-M   'P 1'
#
loop_
_entity.id
_entity.type
_entity.pdbx_description
1 polymer ?
#
loop_
_entity_poly.entity_id
_entity_poly.type
_entity_poly.pdbx_seq_one_letter_code
_entity_poly.pdbx_strand_id
1 'polypeptide(L)'
;MKMSGRDAAAYLRKPDPNHAGLLIFGMDPMRVAIKRQEAIAAITGPNAEEEMRLTRIGAADLRKDPAMVNDALKAQGFFPGPRVAFVEDATDGLAKVLDAALADWQAGDAQLIVAAGQLTAKSALRKVFEGHRNAVAIGIYDDPPSRDDIERALSDAGLSAPSRDVMDAVMGLSQTLNPGDFRQTIEKLGLYKLNDASPLTVDDLTACAPQSAEVEVDDILDVVANGQASELGPVLSSLYAQGVAPVTLCIGAMRHFRRLHVVASDPGGPGSGVGKLRPPVF
;
A
#
# COMPACT_ATOMS: atom_id res chain seq x y z
N MET A 1 -1.47 7.68 -19.68
CA MET A 1 -1.51 9.00 -18.99
C MET A 1 -1.03 8.86 -17.55
N LYS A 2 -0.18 9.75 -17.04
CA LYS A 2 0.26 9.73 -15.63
C LYS A 2 -0.68 10.57 -14.76
N MET A 3 -1.13 10.01 -13.63
CA MET A 3 -1.87 10.75 -12.60
C MET A 3 -1.16 10.66 -11.25
N SER A 4 -1.32 11.68 -10.41
CA SER A 4 -0.71 11.73 -9.08
C SER A 4 -1.56 12.58 -8.11
N GLY A 5 -1.35 12.38 -6.82
CA GLY A 5 -2.01 13.17 -5.78
C GLY A 5 -3.54 13.13 -5.84
N ARG A 6 -4.16 14.30 -5.80
CA ARG A 6 -5.63 14.45 -5.74
C ARG A 6 -6.35 13.88 -6.97
N ASP A 7 -5.76 14.03 -8.17
CA ASP A 7 -6.35 13.51 -9.41
C ASP A 7 -6.35 11.98 -9.42
N ALA A 8 -5.28 11.36 -8.94
CA ALA A 8 -5.18 9.91 -8.79
C ALA A 8 -6.23 9.38 -7.81
N ALA A 9 -6.39 10.04 -6.66
CA ALA A 9 -7.39 9.65 -5.65
C ALA A 9 -8.82 9.81 -6.17
N ALA A 10 -9.11 10.84 -6.94
CA ALA A 10 -10.42 11.04 -7.57
C ALA A 10 -10.69 9.95 -8.64
N TYR A 11 -9.69 9.63 -9.45
CA TYR A 11 -9.79 8.62 -10.49
C TYR A 11 -10.03 7.21 -9.92
N LEU A 12 -9.30 6.81 -8.87
CA LEU A 12 -9.45 5.49 -8.26
C LEU A 12 -10.86 5.24 -7.72
N ARG A 13 -11.56 6.27 -7.28
CA ARG A 13 -12.95 6.20 -6.82
C ARG A 13 -13.98 6.17 -7.94
N LYS A 14 -13.65 6.73 -9.09
CA LYS A 14 -14.52 6.75 -10.26
C LYS A 14 -13.68 6.59 -11.53
N PRO A 15 -13.17 5.36 -11.78
CA PRO A 15 -12.43 5.08 -13.01
C PRO A 15 -13.29 5.35 -14.24
N ASP A 16 -12.66 5.89 -15.30
CA ASP A 16 -13.37 6.12 -16.55
C ASP A 16 -13.61 4.77 -17.27
N PRO A 17 -14.85 4.42 -17.60
CA PRO A 17 -15.16 3.17 -18.29
C PRO A 17 -14.58 3.11 -19.71
N ASN A 18 -14.17 4.22 -20.30
CA ASN A 18 -13.51 4.28 -21.60
C ASN A 18 -12.00 4.04 -21.54
N HIS A 19 -11.42 3.95 -20.35
CA HIS A 19 -10.01 3.61 -20.22
C HIS A 19 -9.83 2.08 -20.28
N ALA A 20 -8.91 1.67 -21.16
CA ALA A 20 -8.55 0.28 -21.36
C ALA A 20 -7.82 -0.32 -20.16
N GLY A 21 -7.02 0.50 -19.45
CA GLY A 21 -6.20 -0.02 -18.38
C GLY A 21 -5.75 0.98 -17.33
N LEU A 22 -5.46 0.43 -16.15
CA LEU A 22 -4.96 1.13 -14.98
C LEU A 22 -3.77 0.37 -14.39
N LEU A 23 -2.62 1.01 -14.31
CA LEU A 23 -1.45 0.52 -13.58
C LEU A 23 -1.36 1.22 -12.23
N ILE A 24 -1.33 0.44 -11.16
CA ILE A 24 -1.10 0.90 -9.78
C ILE A 24 0.22 0.29 -9.32
N PHE A 25 1.16 1.13 -8.90
CA PHE A 25 2.48 0.68 -8.48
C PHE A 25 2.99 1.49 -7.30
N GLY A 26 3.80 0.87 -6.44
CA GLY A 26 4.36 1.53 -5.27
C GLY A 26 5.29 0.63 -4.49
N MET A 27 6.00 1.20 -3.52
CA MET A 27 6.93 0.48 -2.67
C MET A 27 6.19 -0.35 -1.60
N ASP A 28 5.10 0.20 -1.06
CA ASP A 28 4.28 -0.45 -0.04
C ASP A 28 3.19 -1.34 -0.70
N PRO A 29 3.31 -2.68 -0.61
CA PRO A 29 2.36 -3.61 -1.22
C PRO A 29 0.94 -3.46 -0.65
N MET A 30 0.82 -3.11 0.65
CA MET A 30 -0.49 -2.97 1.30
C MET A 30 -1.24 -1.75 0.77
N ARG A 31 -0.57 -0.62 0.61
CA ARG A 31 -1.16 0.59 0.01
C ARG A 31 -1.58 0.34 -1.45
N VAL A 32 -0.74 -0.35 -2.23
CA VAL A 32 -1.07 -0.76 -3.59
C VAL A 32 -2.31 -1.65 -3.60
N ALA A 33 -2.38 -2.65 -2.71
CA ALA A 33 -3.52 -3.55 -2.59
C ALA A 33 -4.82 -2.82 -2.21
N ILE A 34 -4.78 -1.90 -1.24
CA ILE A 34 -5.93 -1.08 -0.85
C ILE A 34 -6.44 -0.27 -2.04
N LYS A 35 -5.54 0.44 -2.74
CA LYS A 35 -5.91 1.29 -3.89
C LYS A 35 -6.41 0.49 -5.08
N ARG A 36 -5.86 -0.69 -5.32
CA ARG A 36 -6.37 -1.63 -6.31
C ARG A 36 -7.78 -2.11 -5.96
N GLN A 37 -8.04 -2.52 -4.71
CA GLN A 37 -9.37 -2.93 -4.27
C GLN A 37 -10.40 -1.82 -4.43
N GLU A 38 -10.04 -0.58 -4.06
CA GLU A 38 -10.87 0.61 -4.25
C GLU A 38 -11.25 0.79 -5.74
N ALA A 39 -10.29 0.69 -6.65
CA ALA A 39 -10.53 0.82 -8.09
C ALA A 39 -11.38 -0.34 -8.65
N ILE A 40 -11.11 -1.59 -8.26
CA ILE A 40 -11.90 -2.75 -8.69
C ILE A 40 -13.34 -2.61 -8.23
N ALA A 41 -13.57 -2.31 -6.94
CA ALA A 41 -14.90 -2.14 -6.39
C ALA A 41 -15.68 -0.97 -7.04
N ALA A 42 -14.97 0.12 -7.38
CA ALA A 42 -15.57 1.26 -8.09
C ALA A 42 -16.02 0.91 -9.52
N ILE A 43 -15.31 0.00 -10.22
CA ILE A 43 -15.68 -0.47 -11.56
C ILE A 43 -16.80 -1.51 -11.50
N THR A 44 -16.61 -2.55 -10.69
CA THR A 44 -17.44 -3.75 -10.73
C THR A 44 -18.54 -3.79 -9.68
N GLY A 45 -18.47 -2.93 -8.66
CA GLY A 45 -19.34 -3.03 -7.49
C GLY A 45 -18.96 -4.15 -6.53
N PRO A 46 -19.76 -4.38 -5.47
CA PRO A 46 -19.40 -5.26 -4.35
C PRO A 46 -19.40 -6.76 -4.71
N ASN A 47 -20.25 -7.21 -5.65
CA ASN A 47 -20.47 -8.62 -5.94
C ASN A 47 -19.66 -9.16 -7.13
N ALA A 48 -18.53 -8.52 -7.45
CA ALA A 48 -17.73 -8.81 -8.65
C ALA A 48 -17.21 -10.25 -8.71
N GLU A 49 -16.85 -10.85 -7.59
CA GLU A 49 -16.35 -12.23 -7.51
C GLU A 49 -17.48 -13.24 -7.65
N GLU A 50 -18.59 -13.05 -6.95
CA GLU A 50 -19.79 -13.91 -7.04
C GLU A 50 -20.39 -13.92 -8.44
N GLU A 51 -20.36 -12.78 -9.11
CA GLU A 51 -20.86 -12.59 -10.47
C GLU A 51 -19.78 -12.88 -11.55
N MET A 52 -18.64 -13.45 -11.18
CA MET A 52 -17.53 -13.76 -12.09
C MET A 52 -17.12 -12.59 -13.01
N ARG A 53 -17.22 -11.35 -12.50
CA ARG A 53 -16.85 -10.14 -13.23
C ARG A 53 -15.43 -9.67 -12.95
N LEU A 54 -14.69 -10.38 -12.08
CA LEU A 54 -13.29 -10.17 -11.77
C LEU A 54 -12.50 -11.44 -12.12
N THR A 55 -11.60 -11.34 -13.09
CA THR A 55 -10.63 -12.38 -13.41
C THR A 55 -9.26 -12.00 -12.88
N ARG A 56 -8.67 -12.85 -12.04
CA ARG A 56 -7.31 -12.63 -11.48
C ARG A 56 -6.29 -13.45 -12.25
N ILE A 57 -5.16 -12.84 -12.61
CA ILE A 57 -4.08 -13.44 -13.37
C ILE A 57 -2.76 -13.16 -12.66
N GLY A 58 -2.08 -14.20 -12.22
CA GLY A 58 -0.73 -14.07 -11.65
C GLY A 58 0.30 -13.75 -12.73
N ALA A 59 1.25 -12.87 -12.43
CA ALA A 59 2.34 -12.53 -13.38
C ALA A 59 3.16 -13.76 -13.80
N ALA A 60 3.27 -14.77 -12.94
CA ALA A 60 4.00 -16.00 -13.25
C ALA A 60 3.28 -16.85 -14.32
N ASP A 61 1.97 -16.88 -14.28
CA ASP A 61 1.16 -17.63 -15.26
C ASP A 61 1.06 -16.87 -16.58
N LEU A 62 0.92 -15.55 -16.52
CA LEU A 62 0.92 -14.71 -17.71
C LEU A 62 2.26 -14.76 -18.48
N ARG A 63 3.39 -15.02 -17.80
CA ARG A 63 4.68 -15.26 -18.48
C ARG A 63 4.71 -16.59 -19.23
N LYS A 64 4.01 -17.61 -18.75
CA LYS A 64 3.92 -18.93 -19.40
C LYS A 64 2.95 -18.91 -20.57
N ASP A 65 1.82 -18.24 -20.37
CA ASP A 65 0.77 -18.11 -21.36
C ASP A 65 0.33 -16.64 -21.53
N PRO A 66 0.95 -15.91 -22.47
CA PRO A 66 0.61 -14.52 -22.77
C PRO A 66 -0.81 -14.29 -23.27
N ALA A 67 -1.50 -15.33 -23.76
CA ALA A 67 -2.87 -15.21 -24.29
C ALA A 67 -3.89 -14.97 -23.20
N MET A 68 -3.62 -15.43 -21.96
CA MET A 68 -4.53 -15.32 -20.81
C MET A 68 -5.09 -13.92 -20.60
N VAL A 69 -4.30 -12.88 -20.80
CA VAL A 69 -4.77 -11.50 -20.59
C VAL A 69 -5.79 -11.10 -21.66
N ASN A 70 -5.56 -11.43 -22.93
CA ASN A 70 -6.52 -11.13 -24.01
C ASN A 70 -7.79 -11.97 -23.85
N ASP A 71 -7.67 -13.23 -23.49
CA ASP A 71 -8.81 -14.10 -23.22
C ASP A 71 -9.67 -13.53 -22.08
N ALA A 72 -9.05 -13.06 -21.00
CA ALA A 72 -9.76 -12.44 -19.88
C ALA A 72 -10.42 -11.09 -20.27
N LEU A 73 -9.77 -10.28 -21.11
CA LEU A 73 -10.34 -9.02 -21.58
C LEU A 73 -11.54 -9.22 -22.50
N LYS A 74 -11.44 -10.20 -23.40
CA LYS A 74 -12.49 -10.51 -24.42
C LYS A 74 -13.57 -11.45 -23.92
N ALA A 75 -13.36 -12.14 -22.78
CA ALA A 75 -14.33 -13.06 -22.22
C ALA A 75 -15.69 -12.39 -22.04
N GLN A 76 -16.76 -13.05 -22.52
CA GLN A 76 -18.10 -12.56 -22.25
C GLN A 76 -18.55 -13.03 -20.88
N GLY A 77 -19.01 -12.10 -20.03
CA GLY A 77 -19.54 -12.42 -18.72
C GLY A 77 -20.93 -13.03 -18.79
N PHE A 78 -21.22 -13.96 -17.89
CA PHE A 78 -22.56 -14.50 -17.71
C PHE A 78 -23.52 -13.47 -17.08
N PHE A 79 -22.99 -12.64 -16.18
CA PHE A 79 -23.73 -11.56 -15.54
C PHE A 79 -23.48 -10.22 -16.24
N PRO A 80 -24.50 -9.35 -16.35
CA PRO A 80 -24.33 -8.04 -16.96
C PRO A 80 -23.49 -7.11 -16.06
N GLY A 81 -22.77 -6.19 -16.69
CA GLY A 81 -22.02 -5.16 -15.99
C GLY A 81 -20.55 -5.09 -16.37
N PRO A 82 -19.83 -4.09 -15.84
CA PRO A 82 -18.40 -3.92 -16.09
C PRO A 82 -17.59 -5.09 -15.54
N ARG A 83 -16.56 -5.46 -16.26
CA ARG A 83 -15.64 -6.57 -15.93
C ARG A 83 -14.23 -6.08 -15.80
N VAL A 84 -13.44 -6.74 -14.97
CA VAL A 84 -12.04 -6.44 -14.74
C VAL A 84 -11.19 -7.69 -14.93
N ALA A 85 -10.12 -7.57 -15.72
CA ALA A 85 -8.99 -8.49 -15.73
C ALA A 85 -7.87 -7.88 -14.88
N PHE A 86 -7.53 -8.55 -13.77
CA PHE A 86 -6.55 -8.05 -12.82
C PHE A 86 -5.26 -8.87 -12.90
N VAL A 87 -4.13 -8.21 -13.20
CA VAL A 87 -2.80 -8.82 -13.21
C VAL A 87 -2.05 -8.45 -11.94
N GLU A 88 -1.70 -9.47 -11.16
CA GLU A 88 -0.95 -9.36 -9.91
C GLU A 88 0.56 -9.41 -10.15
N ASP A 89 1.32 -8.69 -9.31
CA ASP A 89 2.79 -8.74 -9.23
C ASP A 89 3.51 -8.56 -10.58
N ALA A 90 2.96 -7.67 -11.40
CA ALA A 90 3.51 -7.38 -12.71
C ALA A 90 4.91 -6.74 -12.63
N THR A 91 5.77 -7.11 -13.57
CA THR A 91 7.12 -6.57 -13.72
C THR A 91 7.35 -6.10 -15.15
N ASP A 92 8.46 -5.43 -15.39
CA ASP A 92 8.87 -4.96 -16.72
C ASP A 92 8.89 -6.06 -17.81
N GLY A 93 9.08 -7.32 -17.41
CA GLY A 93 9.04 -8.46 -18.33
C GLY A 93 7.68 -8.68 -19.01
N LEU A 94 6.59 -8.14 -18.43
CA LEU A 94 5.24 -8.24 -19.01
C LEU A 94 4.87 -7.02 -19.87
N ALA A 95 5.74 -6.01 -19.98
CA ALA A 95 5.44 -4.76 -20.67
C ALA A 95 4.93 -4.98 -22.10
N LYS A 96 5.58 -5.85 -22.89
CA LYS A 96 5.18 -6.13 -24.27
C LYS A 96 3.81 -6.82 -24.39
N VAL A 97 3.52 -7.75 -23.47
CA VAL A 97 2.25 -8.49 -23.45
C VAL A 97 1.10 -7.55 -23.11
N LEU A 98 1.30 -6.71 -22.09
CA LEU A 98 0.29 -5.75 -21.65
C LEU A 98 0.11 -4.60 -22.63
N ASP A 99 1.16 -4.17 -23.32
CA ASP A 99 1.07 -3.17 -24.42
C ASP A 99 0.21 -3.69 -25.57
N ALA A 100 0.43 -4.93 -26.00
CA ALA A 100 -0.37 -5.56 -27.05
C ALA A 100 -1.85 -5.71 -26.62
N ALA A 101 -2.10 -6.09 -25.38
CA ALA A 101 -3.45 -6.22 -24.84
C ALA A 101 -4.19 -4.87 -24.77
N LEU A 102 -3.50 -3.81 -24.36
CA LEU A 102 -4.05 -2.45 -24.36
C LEU A 102 -4.33 -1.92 -25.78
N ALA A 103 -3.48 -2.25 -26.74
CA ALA A 103 -3.65 -1.84 -28.15
C ALA A 103 -4.85 -2.54 -28.81
N ASP A 104 -5.15 -3.79 -28.44
CA ASP A 104 -6.27 -4.58 -28.96
C ASP A 104 -7.61 -4.33 -28.21
N TRP A 105 -7.56 -3.60 -27.10
CA TRP A 105 -8.74 -3.33 -26.28
C TRP A 105 -9.79 -2.49 -27.02
N GLN A 106 -11.07 -2.87 -26.85
CA GLN A 106 -12.21 -2.18 -27.43
C GLN A 106 -13.26 -1.86 -26.36
N ALA A 107 -14.10 -0.86 -26.65
CA ALA A 107 -15.21 -0.52 -25.75
C ALA A 107 -16.16 -1.74 -25.59
N GLY A 108 -16.42 -2.10 -24.33
CA GLY A 108 -17.20 -3.29 -23.98
C GLY A 108 -16.36 -4.49 -23.51
N ASP A 109 -15.03 -4.46 -23.75
CA ASP A 109 -14.11 -5.42 -23.13
C ASP A 109 -13.98 -5.18 -21.63
N ALA A 110 -13.41 -6.15 -20.91
CA ALA A 110 -13.06 -5.95 -19.51
C ALA A 110 -11.96 -4.88 -19.39
N GLN A 111 -11.97 -4.10 -18.31
CA GLN A 111 -10.87 -3.16 -18.03
C GLN A 111 -9.67 -3.90 -17.43
N LEU A 112 -8.47 -3.56 -17.88
CA LEU A 112 -7.22 -4.12 -17.38
C LEU A 112 -6.75 -3.37 -16.15
N ILE A 113 -6.66 -4.02 -15.01
CA ILE A 113 -5.99 -3.48 -13.81
C ILE A 113 -4.69 -4.25 -13.59
N VAL A 114 -3.61 -3.53 -13.38
CA VAL A 114 -2.27 -4.11 -13.16
C VAL A 114 -1.71 -3.56 -11.86
N ALA A 115 -1.32 -4.45 -10.96
CA ALA A 115 -0.58 -4.10 -9.75
C ALA A 115 0.89 -4.48 -9.91
N ALA A 116 1.77 -3.59 -9.48
CA ALA A 116 3.21 -3.79 -9.51
C ALA A 116 3.87 -3.22 -8.25
N GLY A 117 5.03 -3.75 -7.90
CA GLY A 117 5.90 -3.17 -6.89
C GLY A 117 6.46 -1.81 -7.33
N GLN A 118 7.58 -1.41 -6.75
CA GLN A 118 8.23 -0.15 -7.10
C GLN A 118 8.69 -0.14 -8.56
N LEU A 119 8.23 0.83 -9.34
CA LEU A 119 8.63 1.06 -10.72
C LEU A 119 9.34 2.42 -10.86
N THR A 120 10.54 2.41 -11.42
CA THR A 120 11.27 3.63 -11.71
C THR A 120 10.71 4.34 -12.94
N ALA A 121 11.10 5.60 -13.18
CA ALA A 121 10.72 6.33 -14.38
C ALA A 121 11.26 5.70 -15.69
N LYS A 122 12.25 4.79 -15.58
CA LYS A 122 12.83 4.07 -16.73
C LYS A 122 12.11 2.76 -17.03
N SER A 123 11.25 2.28 -16.11
CA SER A 123 10.50 1.03 -16.25
C SER A 123 9.74 0.96 -17.58
N ALA A 124 9.86 -0.15 -18.27
CA ALA A 124 9.17 -0.40 -19.54
C ALA A 124 7.65 -0.51 -19.31
N LEU A 125 7.22 -1.23 -18.26
CA LEU A 125 5.81 -1.37 -17.91
C LEU A 125 5.16 -0.02 -17.62
N ARG A 126 5.82 0.81 -16.83
CA ARG A 126 5.34 2.16 -16.51
C ARG A 126 5.19 3.02 -17.76
N LYS A 127 6.17 2.98 -18.67
CA LYS A 127 6.14 3.75 -19.94
C LYS A 127 4.98 3.33 -20.84
N VAL A 128 4.65 2.05 -20.92
CA VAL A 128 3.49 1.55 -21.67
C VAL A 128 2.22 2.26 -21.21
N PHE A 129 1.91 2.25 -19.91
CA PHE A 129 0.68 2.86 -19.39
C PHE A 129 0.71 4.40 -19.43
N GLU A 130 1.86 5.03 -19.16
CA GLU A 130 1.99 6.49 -19.23
C GLU A 130 1.85 7.02 -20.68
N GLY A 131 2.33 6.25 -21.67
CA GLY A 131 2.30 6.62 -23.09
C GLY A 131 1.01 6.25 -23.80
N HIS A 132 0.23 5.30 -23.27
CA HIS A 132 -1.00 4.86 -23.93
C HIS A 132 -2.13 5.88 -23.74
N ARG A 133 -2.88 6.18 -24.81
CA ARG A 133 -3.94 7.21 -24.81
C ARG A 133 -5.12 6.88 -23.89
N ASN A 134 -5.44 5.60 -23.74
CA ASN A 134 -6.59 5.09 -22.98
C ASN A 134 -6.15 4.31 -21.74
N ALA A 135 -4.94 4.56 -21.22
CA ALA A 135 -4.49 3.92 -19.99
C ALA A 135 -3.91 4.95 -19.02
N VAL A 136 -4.01 4.62 -17.75
CA VAL A 136 -3.58 5.47 -16.65
C VAL A 136 -2.53 4.75 -15.83
N ALA A 137 -1.51 5.47 -15.36
CA ALA A 137 -0.51 5.00 -14.43
C ALA A 137 -0.55 5.85 -13.15
N ILE A 138 -0.72 5.20 -12.01
CA ILE A 138 -0.80 5.81 -10.69
C ILE A 138 0.30 5.23 -9.82
N GLY A 139 1.25 6.07 -9.40
CA GLY A 139 2.24 5.73 -8.39
C GLY A 139 1.69 6.00 -6.99
N ILE A 140 1.77 5.00 -6.13
CA ILE A 140 1.46 5.11 -4.71
C ILE A 140 2.76 5.36 -3.98
N TYR A 141 2.85 6.49 -3.32
CA TYR A 141 4.02 6.91 -2.55
C TYR A 141 3.71 6.79 -1.05
N ASP A 142 4.76 6.75 -0.23
CA ASP A 142 4.66 6.56 1.22
C ASP A 142 4.23 7.84 1.97
N ASP A 143 3.62 8.79 1.29
CA ASP A 143 3.06 9.96 1.93
C ASP A 143 1.95 9.55 2.91
N PRO A 144 1.95 10.08 4.13
CA PRO A 144 0.85 9.84 5.07
C PRO A 144 -0.47 10.33 4.47
N PRO A 145 -1.62 9.74 4.87
CA PRO A 145 -2.91 10.17 4.36
C PRO A 145 -3.15 11.64 4.68
N SER A 146 -3.69 12.37 3.71
CA SER A 146 -4.07 13.77 3.91
C SER A 146 -5.25 13.88 4.89
N ARG A 147 -5.43 15.06 5.47
CA ARG A 147 -6.60 15.33 6.32
C ARG A 147 -7.91 15.00 5.61
N ASP A 148 -8.04 15.36 4.34
CA ASP A 148 -9.23 15.07 3.51
C ASP A 148 -9.43 13.55 3.31
N ASP A 149 -8.35 12.76 3.26
CA ASP A 149 -8.43 11.29 3.15
C ASP A 149 -8.92 10.67 4.45
N ILE A 150 -8.45 11.20 5.59
CA ILE A 150 -8.86 10.76 6.93
C ILE A 150 -10.34 11.13 7.18
N GLU A 151 -10.75 12.37 6.89
CA GLU A 151 -12.15 12.81 7.04
C GLU A 151 -13.10 11.92 6.24
N ARG A 152 -12.70 11.55 5.03
CA ARG A 152 -13.48 10.61 4.20
C ARG A 152 -13.52 9.21 4.76
N ALA A 153 -12.39 8.67 5.21
CA ALA A 153 -12.34 7.33 5.82
C ALA A 153 -13.26 7.24 7.04
N LEU A 154 -13.29 8.29 7.87
CA LEU A 154 -14.20 8.38 9.01
C LEU A 154 -15.67 8.46 8.55
N SER A 155 -15.97 9.28 7.55
CA SER A 155 -17.31 9.39 6.98
C SER A 155 -17.79 8.06 6.37
N ASP A 156 -16.94 7.36 5.64
CA ASP A 156 -17.25 6.06 5.02
C ASP A 156 -17.49 4.98 6.09
N ALA A 157 -16.85 5.10 7.25
CA ALA A 157 -17.08 4.26 8.43
C ALA A 157 -18.34 4.66 9.23
N GLY A 158 -19.11 5.66 8.77
CA GLY A 158 -20.34 6.12 9.42
C GLY A 158 -20.10 7.03 10.63
N LEU A 159 -18.89 7.54 10.81
CA LEU A 159 -18.56 8.44 11.90
C LEU A 159 -18.82 9.88 11.52
N SER A 160 -19.44 10.63 12.45
CA SER A 160 -19.69 12.07 12.28
C SER A 160 -18.37 12.86 12.28
N ALA A 161 -18.40 14.09 11.76
CA ALA A 161 -17.24 14.97 11.72
C ALA A 161 -16.56 15.05 13.10
N PRO A 162 -15.27 14.66 13.21
CA PRO A 162 -14.57 14.61 14.48
C PRO A 162 -14.27 16.03 14.98
N SER A 163 -14.15 16.17 16.30
CA SER A 163 -13.58 17.38 16.90
C SER A 163 -12.12 17.58 16.45
N ARG A 164 -11.58 18.76 16.67
CA ARG A 164 -10.18 19.05 16.32
C ARG A 164 -9.21 18.10 17.01
N ASP A 165 -9.41 17.86 18.32
CA ASP A 165 -8.54 17.02 19.12
C ASP A 165 -8.56 15.55 18.65
N VAL A 166 -9.74 15.05 18.29
CA VAL A 166 -9.87 13.70 17.70
C VAL A 166 -9.21 13.61 16.34
N MET A 167 -9.37 14.63 15.49
CA MET A 167 -8.71 14.67 14.18
C MET A 167 -7.19 14.68 14.33
N ASP A 168 -6.64 15.48 15.24
CA ASP A 168 -5.20 15.55 15.49
C ASP A 168 -4.68 14.19 16.03
N ALA A 169 -5.45 13.51 16.88
CA ALA A 169 -5.11 12.16 17.35
C ALA A 169 -5.15 11.11 16.23
N VAL A 170 -6.17 11.14 15.36
CA VAL A 170 -6.27 10.22 14.21
C VAL A 170 -5.14 10.48 13.21
N MET A 171 -4.78 11.74 12.97
CA MET A 171 -3.62 12.09 12.14
C MET A 171 -2.31 11.56 12.74
N GLY A 172 -2.11 11.70 14.04
CA GLY A 172 -0.96 11.12 14.75
C GLY A 172 -0.91 9.59 14.59
N LEU A 173 -2.06 8.93 14.75
CA LEU A 173 -2.16 7.48 14.60
C LEU A 173 -1.85 7.02 13.16
N SER A 174 -2.26 7.79 12.15
CA SER A 174 -1.98 7.49 10.74
C SER A 174 -0.50 7.57 10.35
N GLN A 175 0.31 8.22 11.18
CA GLN A 175 1.77 8.30 10.99
C GLN A 175 2.53 7.17 11.68
N THR A 176 1.91 6.54 12.70
CA THR A 176 2.53 5.49 13.52
C THR A 176 2.12 4.09 13.09
N LEU A 177 0.92 3.93 12.55
CA LEU A 177 0.42 2.63 12.07
C LEU A 177 0.73 2.41 10.59
N ASN A 178 0.94 1.16 10.21
CA ASN A 178 0.92 0.81 8.79
C ASN A 178 -0.48 1.06 8.19
N PRO A 179 -0.59 1.24 6.88
CA PRO A 179 -1.86 1.63 6.23
C PRO A 179 -3.00 0.63 6.43
N GLY A 180 -2.68 -0.67 6.55
CA GLY A 180 -3.66 -1.72 6.79
C GLY A 180 -4.25 -1.63 8.18
N ASP A 181 -3.41 -1.52 9.21
CA ASP A 181 -3.83 -1.38 10.61
C ASP A 181 -4.58 -0.07 10.85
N PHE A 182 -4.13 1.01 10.22
CA PHE A 182 -4.86 2.28 10.28
C PHE A 182 -6.28 2.12 9.73
N ARG A 183 -6.43 1.52 8.55
CA ARG A 183 -7.75 1.28 7.94
C ARG A 183 -8.62 0.39 8.84
N GLN A 184 -8.09 -0.72 9.33
CA GLN A 184 -8.81 -1.62 10.25
C GLN A 184 -9.23 -0.90 11.53
N THR A 185 -8.39 -0.01 12.06
CA THR A 185 -8.71 0.79 13.24
C THR A 185 -9.90 1.71 12.97
N ILE A 186 -9.95 2.38 11.82
CA ILE A 186 -11.10 3.23 11.43
C ILE A 186 -12.37 2.39 11.25
N GLU A 187 -12.28 1.23 10.58
CA GLU A 187 -13.42 0.32 10.42
C GLU A 187 -13.94 -0.19 11.78
N LYS A 188 -13.02 -0.60 12.66
CA LYS A 188 -13.35 -1.02 14.04
C LYS A 188 -13.99 0.10 14.84
N LEU A 189 -13.51 1.33 14.70
CA LEU A 189 -14.07 2.51 15.36
C LEU A 189 -15.51 2.79 14.88
N GLY A 190 -15.79 2.65 13.57
CA GLY A 190 -17.12 2.73 13.01
C GLY A 190 -18.07 1.68 13.59
N LEU A 191 -17.61 0.43 13.74
CA LEU A 191 -18.37 -0.64 14.38
C LEU A 191 -18.57 -0.40 15.90
N TYR A 192 -17.54 0.11 16.57
CA TYR A 192 -17.61 0.43 18.00
C TYR A 192 -18.65 1.52 18.31
N LYS A 193 -18.75 2.51 17.42
CA LYS A 193 -19.74 3.60 17.50
C LYS A 193 -21.08 3.25 16.82
N LEU A 194 -21.26 2.03 16.36
CA LEU A 194 -22.51 1.62 15.71
C LEU A 194 -23.68 1.74 16.69
N ASN A 195 -24.68 2.52 16.31
CA ASN A 195 -25.85 2.88 17.16
C ASN A 195 -25.54 3.80 18.37
N ASP A 196 -24.35 4.39 18.46
CA ASP A 196 -23.98 5.38 19.45
C ASP A 196 -23.91 6.77 18.80
N ALA A 197 -24.90 7.63 19.12
CA ALA A 197 -24.98 9.00 18.60
C ALA A 197 -24.08 10.00 19.35
N SER A 198 -23.35 9.56 20.39
CA SER A 198 -22.43 10.44 21.11
C SER A 198 -21.26 10.86 20.21
N PRO A 199 -20.72 12.06 20.38
CA PRO A 199 -19.54 12.50 19.62
C PRO A 199 -18.37 11.53 19.79
N LEU A 200 -17.56 11.37 18.73
CA LEU A 200 -16.33 10.61 18.77
C LEU A 200 -15.32 11.27 19.70
N THR A 201 -14.69 10.48 20.58
CA THR A 201 -13.70 10.93 21.55
C THR A 201 -12.31 10.31 21.31
N VAL A 202 -11.28 10.88 21.93
CA VAL A 202 -9.92 10.30 21.90
C VAL A 202 -9.87 8.97 22.66
N ASP A 203 -10.71 8.78 23.69
CA ASP A 203 -10.79 7.53 24.45
C ASP A 203 -11.37 6.40 23.57
N ASP A 204 -12.37 6.69 22.74
CA ASP A 204 -12.89 5.73 21.74
C ASP A 204 -11.80 5.28 20.77
N LEU A 205 -10.99 6.25 20.28
CA LEU A 205 -9.87 5.96 19.40
C LEU A 205 -8.84 5.06 20.10
N THR A 206 -8.48 5.37 21.35
CA THR A 206 -7.53 4.61 22.15
C THR A 206 -8.02 3.18 22.40
N ALA A 207 -9.32 3.00 22.65
CA ALA A 207 -9.93 1.68 22.84
C ALA A 207 -9.92 0.82 21.57
N CYS A 208 -9.95 1.45 20.40
CA CYS A 208 -9.97 0.77 19.11
C CYS A 208 -8.58 0.59 18.50
N ALA A 209 -7.63 1.46 18.82
CA ALA A 209 -6.25 1.38 18.30
C ALA A 209 -5.58 0.06 18.70
N PRO A 210 -4.71 -0.50 17.85
CA PRO A 210 -3.88 -1.63 18.24
C PRO A 210 -3.05 -1.28 19.47
N GLN A 211 -3.06 -2.14 20.47
CA GLN A 211 -2.28 -1.92 21.70
C GLN A 211 -0.79 -2.21 21.54
N SER A 212 -0.40 -2.80 20.40
CA SER A 212 0.99 -3.00 19.99
C SER A 212 1.16 -2.40 18.61
N ALA A 213 1.83 -1.25 18.51
CA ALA A 213 2.55 -0.95 17.27
C ALA A 213 3.57 -2.08 17.05
N GLU A 214 3.68 -2.62 15.83
CA GLU A 214 4.78 -3.53 15.51
C GLU A 214 6.08 -2.79 15.83
N VAL A 215 6.76 -3.27 16.86
CA VAL A 215 8.07 -2.75 17.23
C VAL A 215 9.09 -3.48 16.37
N GLU A 216 9.84 -2.76 15.59
CA GLU A 216 10.90 -3.34 14.78
C GLU A 216 12.16 -3.61 15.61
N VAL A 217 12.98 -4.54 15.15
CA VAL A 217 14.27 -4.82 15.80
C VAL A 217 15.16 -3.57 15.81
N ASP A 218 15.02 -2.70 14.83
CA ASP A 218 15.79 -1.47 14.74
C ASP A 218 15.40 -0.46 15.84
N ASP A 219 14.13 -0.43 16.29
CA ASP A 219 13.68 0.45 17.38
C ASP A 219 14.43 0.17 18.69
N ILE A 220 14.59 -1.12 19.05
CA ILE A 220 15.36 -1.45 20.27
C ILE A 220 16.85 -1.12 20.11
N LEU A 221 17.39 -1.24 18.91
CA LEU A 221 18.78 -0.90 18.64
C LEU A 221 19.03 0.61 18.79
N ASP A 222 18.06 1.42 18.36
CA ASP A 222 18.09 2.88 18.52
C ASP A 222 17.92 3.28 19.99
N VAL A 223 17.00 2.65 20.74
CA VAL A 223 16.85 2.84 22.19
C VAL A 223 18.15 2.55 22.92
N VAL A 224 18.84 1.45 22.58
CA VAL A 224 20.13 1.09 23.19
C VAL A 224 21.23 2.05 22.77
N ALA A 225 21.31 2.42 21.48
CA ALA A 225 22.32 3.33 20.98
C ALA A 225 22.22 4.75 21.59
N ASN A 226 20.99 5.20 21.85
CA ASN A 226 20.70 6.50 22.49
C ASN A 226 20.73 6.48 24.03
N GLY A 227 20.93 5.31 24.65
CA GLY A 227 21.00 5.17 26.10
C GLY A 227 19.67 5.37 26.83
N GLN A 228 18.55 5.15 26.17
CA GLN A 228 17.19 5.35 26.69
C GLN A 228 16.74 4.14 27.54
N ALA A 229 17.40 3.92 28.67
CA ALA A 229 17.20 2.74 29.53
C ALA A 229 15.76 2.52 30.01
N SER A 230 14.98 3.59 30.19
CA SER A 230 13.57 3.51 30.60
C SER A 230 12.66 2.88 29.53
N GLU A 231 13.00 3.02 28.26
CA GLU A 231 12.21 2.52 27.12
C GLU A 231 12.58 1.09 26.74
N LEU A 232 13.73 0.62 27.19
CA LEU A 232 14.25 -0.71 26.82
C LEU A 232 13.32 -1.86 27.20
N GLY A 233 12.81 -1.84 28.44
CA GLY A 233 11.94 -2.90 28.97
C GLY A 233 10.64 -3.07 28.18
N PRO A 234 9.85 -2.02 27.97
CA PRO A 234 8.63 -2.04 27.16
C PRO A 234 8.86 -2.52 25.74
N VAL A 235 9.88 -1.96 25.04
CA VAL A 235 10.22 -2.32 23.65
C VAL A 235 10.63 -3.80 23.55
N LEU A 236 11.47 -4.28 24.45
CA LEU A 236 11.91 -5.67 24.49
C LEU A 236 10.74 -6.64 24.74
N SER A 237 9.82 -6.28 25.65
CA SER A 237 8.63 -7.06 25.93
C SER A 237 7.71 -7.18 24.73
N SER A 238 7.54 -6.10 23.96
CA SER A 238 6.76 -6.09 22.71
C SER A 238 7.40 -7.00 21.65
N LEU A 239 8.71 -6.94 21.46
CA LEU A 239 9.43 -7.81 20.51
C LEU A 239 9.31 -9.29 20.88
N TYR A 240 9.39 -9.63 22.16
CA TYR A 240 9.18 -11.02 22.59
C TYR A 240 7.72 -11.48 22.42
N ALA A 241 6.74 -10.60 22.65
CA ALA A 241 5.34 -10.91 22.39
C ALA A 241 5.06 -11.14 20.89
N GLN A 242 5.81 -10.48 19.99
CA GLN A 242 5.80 -10.70 18.54
C GLN A 242 6.57 -11.96 18.11
N GLY A 243 7.17 -12.70 19.05
CA GLY A 243 7.91 -13.93 18.77
C GLY A 243 9.34 -13.72 18.27
N VAL A 244 9.89 -12.52 18.39
CA VAL A 244 11.29 -12.25 18.00
C VAL A 244 12.24 -13.03 18.92
N ALA A 245 13.04 -13.91 18.33
CA ALA A 245 13.99 -14.71 19.08
C ALA A 245 15.15 -13.86 19.62
N PRO A 246 15.65 -14.11 20.85
CA PRO A 246 16.80 -13.40 21.41
C PRO A 246 18.05 -13.41 20.53
N VAL A 247 18.27 -14.50 19.78
CA VAL A 247 19.39 -14.63 18.84
C VAL A 247 19.27 -13.60 17.71
N THR A 248 18.06 -13.31 17.21
CA THR A 248 17.82 -12.31 16.17
C THR A 248 18.20 -10.92 16.67
N LEU A 249 17.83 -10.58 17.93
CA LEU A 249 18.23 -9.32 18.57
C LEU A 249 19.74 -9.19 18.71
N CYS A 250 20.42 -10.26 19.16
CA CYS A 250 21.89 -10.26 19.28
C CYS A 250 22.58 -10.06 17.93
N ILE A 251 22.10 -10.73 16.87
CA ILE A 251 22.63 -10.57 15.51
C ILE A 251 22.40 -9.16 15.00
N GLY A 252 21.20 -8.61 15.19
CA GLY A 252 20.86 -7.24 14.84
C GLY A 252 21.77 -6.24 15.55
N ALA A 253 21.89 -6.35 16.87
CA ALA A 253 22.75 -5.49 17.69
C ALA A 253 24.23 -5.54 17.22
N MET A 254 24.76 -6.74 16.99
CA MET A 254 26.14 -6.88 16.53
C MET A 254 26.35 -6.20 15.16
N ARG A 255 25.40 -6.29 14.23
CA ARG A 255 25.47 -5.63 12.92
C ARG A 255 25.36 -4.12 13.06
N HIS A 256 24.42 -3.63 13.85
CA HIS A 256 24.18 -2.19 14.08
C HIS A 256 25.39 -1.52 14.69
N PHE A 257 25.89 -2.03 15.82
CA PHE A 257 27.06 -1.42 16.50
C PHE A 257 28.35 -1.57 15.69
N ARG A 258 28.50 -2.62 14.89
CA ARG A 258 29.63 -2.73 13.95
C ARG A 258 29.58 -1.65 12.87
N ARG A 259 28.39 -1.35 12.32
CA ARG A 259 28.19 -0.24 11.36
C ARG A 259 28.51 1.10 12.01
N LEU A 260 27.95 1.37 13.21
CA LEU A 260 28.25 2.59 13.95
C LEU A 260 29.75 2.76 14.20
N HIS A 261 30.45 1.68 14.58
CA HIS A 261 31.90 1.73 14.78
C HIS A 261 32.64 2.07 13.49
N VAL A 262 32.30 1.47 12.36
CA VAL A 262 32.93 1.76 11.06
C VAL A 262 32.72 3.22 10.67
N VAL A 263 31.50 3.75 10.88
CA VAL A 263 31.20 5.17 10.60
C VAL A 263 31.96 6.10 11.52
N ALA A 264 31.99 5.81 12.82
CA ALA A 264 32.64 6.64 13.82
C ALA A 264 34.18 6.65 13.68
N SER A 265 34.78 5.56 13.20
CA SER A 265 36.23 5.43 13.03
C SER A 265 36.74 5.89 11.66
N ASP A 266 35.88 6.42 10.77
CA ASP A 266 36.31 6.88 9.45
C ASP A 266 37.20 8.15 9.56
N PRO A 267 38.39 8.17 8.98
CA PRO A 267 39.28 9.32 9.01
C PRO A 267 38.71 10.61 8.39
N GLY A 268 37.75 10.46 7.46
CA GLY A 268 37.02 11.58 6.82
C GLY A 268 35.82 12.05 7.61
N GLY A 269 35.63 11.53 8.83
CA GLY A 269 34.51 11.86 9.72
C GLY A 269 33.24 11.02 9.42
N PRO A 270 32.21 11.10 10.31
CA PRO A 270 31.01 10.27 10.22
C PRO A 270 30.26 10.38 8.90
N GLY A 271 30.18 11.58 8.30
CA GLY A 271 29.52 11.78 7.01
C GLY A 271 30.19 11.01 5.86
N SER A 272 31.53 10.93 5.86
CA SER A 272 32.29 10.10 4.92
C SER A 272 32.08 8.62 5.19
N GLY A 273 32.03 8.21 6.47
CA GLY A 273 31.80 6.83 6.89
C GLY A 273 30.44 6.30 6.43
N VAL A 274 29.39 7.12 6.57
CA VAL A 274 28.04 6.75 6.07
C VAL A 274 28.04 6.51 4.56
N GLY A 275 28.70 7.36 3.78
CA GLY A 275 28.80 7.21 2.33
C GLY A 275 29.53 5.93 1.87
N LYS A 276 30.32 5.32 2.74
CA LYS A 276 31.04 4.05 2.47
C LYS A 276 30.28 2.79 2.88
N LEU A 277 29.18 2.94 3.61
CA LEU A 277 28.33 1.81 3.94
C LEU A 277 27.70 1.27 2.65
N ARG A 278 27.93 0.00 2.37
CA ARG A 278 27.21 -0.65 1.27
C ARG A 278 25.76 -0.82 1.66
N PRO A 279 24.82 -0.59 0.72
CA PRO A 279 23.42 -0.94 0.95
C PRO A 279 23.31 -2.40 1.39
N PRO A 280 22.39 -2.73 2.31
CA PRO A 280 22.14 -4.13 2.61
C PRO A 280 21.75 -4.83 1.31
N VAL A 281 22.46 -5.89 0.98
CA VAL A 281 22.04 -6.85 -0.05
C VAL A 281 20.94 -7.66 0.62
N PHE A 282 19.69 -7.43 0.23
CA PHE A 282 18.55 -8.24 0.61
C PHE A 282 18.50 -9.49 -0.24
#